data_a2790539c0aa8af2e5e6b90d700f730d
#
_entry.id   a2790539c0aa8af2e5e6b90d700f730d
#
_cell.length_a   1.000
_cell.length_b   1.000
_cell.length_c   1.000
_cell.angle_alpha   90.00
_cell.angle_beta   90.00
_cell.angle_gamma   90.00
#
_symmetry.space_group_name_H-M   'P 1'
#
loop_
_entity.id
_entity.type
_entity.pdbx_description
1 polymer ?
#
loop_
_entity_poly.entity_id
_entity_poly.type
_entity_poly.pdbx_seq_one_letter_code
_entity_poly.pdbx_strand_id
1 'polypeptide(L)'
;DYLAIATLGISEIVIAILKHEDWLSRGVKNVTGLPRPVPYEIRLQESEWFIDIIEWLNSSRLSAIETLSGKQDLLNKLVIEGSSIYVKLCYAGLFISVLVILFFLSQLALNSPWGRMLRAIRDNEVAASAMGKNIVGQHLQVFILGSAIIGIAGAMLTTLDGQFTPGTYQPLRFTFIIWVMVIVGGSGNNLGSIFGGFFIWFMWIEAEPISIAFISLVTSGMDYGDPIRMHLI
;
A
#
# COMPACT_ATOMS: atom_id res chain seq x y z
N ASP A 1 -3.87 -7.74 -26.00
CA ASP A 1 -3.77 -6.26 -25.93
C ASP A 1 -5.14 -5.60 -25.69
N TYR A 2 -6.22 -6.06 -26.37
CA TYR A 2 -7.56 -5.48 -26.18
C TYR A 2 -8.11 -5.61 -24.75
N LEU A 3 -7.80 -6.70 -24.04
CA LEU A 3 -8.25 -6.90 -22.67
C LEU A 3 -7.66 -5.83 -21.71
N ALA A 4 -6.40 -5.47 -21.88
CA ALA A 4 -5.74 -4.46 -21.06
C ALA A 4 -6.38 -3.08 -21.25
N ILE A 5 -6.70 -2.71 -22.49
CA ILE A 5 -7.38 -1.44 -22.80
C ILE A 5 -8.82 -1.44 -22.25
N ALA A 6 -9.53 -2.55 -22.40
CA ALA A 6 -10.90 -2.69 -21.89
C ALA A 6 -10.95 -2.57 -20.35
N THR A 7 -10.01 -3.18 -19.64
CA THR A 7 -9.95 -3.11 -18.16
C THR A 7 -9.62 -1.70 -17.66
N LEU A 8 -8.73 -0.98 -18.36
CA LEU A 8 -8.49 0.44 -18.07
C LEU A 8 -9.75 1.28 -18.31
N GLY A 9 -10.47 1.04 -19.42
CA GLY A 9 -11.73 1.73 -19.71
C GLY A 9 -12.78 1.47 -18.63
N ILE A 10 -12.92 0.23 -18.14
CA ILE A 10 -13.84 -0.11 -17.05
C ILE A 10 -13.45 0.64 -15.75
N SER A 11 -12.16 0.70 -15.42
CA SER A 11 -11.70 1.40 -14.23
C SER A 11 -12.00 2.91 -14.28
N GLU A 12 -11.82 3.55 -15.44
CA GLU A 12 -12.19 4.95 -15.65
C GLU A 12 -13.69 5.20 -15.53
N ILE A 13 -14.51 4.29 -16.06
CA ILE A 13 -15.98 4.36 -15.91
C ILE A 13 -16.37 4.27 -14.43
N VAL A 14 -15.79 3.34 -13.66
CA VAL A 14 -16.07 3.21 -12.22
C VAL A 14 -15.67 4.47 -11.48
N ILE A 15 -14.49 5.05 -11.76
CA ILE A 15 -14.05 6.31 -11.15
C ILE A 15 -14.97 7.46 -11.54
N ALA A 16 -15.40 7.54 -12.79
CA ALA A 16 -16.33 8.55 -13.25
C ALA A 16 -17.67 8.47 -12.50
N ILE A 17 -18.22 7.26 -12.32
CA ILE A 17 -19.43 7.03 -11.52
C ILE A 17 -19.20 7.50 -10.07
N LEU A 18 -18.10 7.11 -9.44
CA LEU A 18 -17.76 7.51 -8.06
C LEU A 18 -17.64 9.03 -7.91
N LYS A 19 -17.14 9.73 -8.93
CA LYS A 19 -16.99 11.20 -8.91
C LYS A 19 -18.30 11.95 -9.13
N HIS A 20 -19.26 11.38 -9.86
CA HIS A 20 -20.48 12.09 -10.25
C HIS A 20 -21.71 11.69 -9.43
N GLU A 21 -21.69 10.51 -8.78
CA GLU A 21 -22.82 9.98 -8.02
C GLU A 21 -22.67 10.31 -6.52
N ASP A 22 -23.34 11.37 -6.07
CA ASP A 22 -23.29 11.85 -4.68
C ASP A 22 -23.80 10.82 -3.66
N TRP A 23 -24.77 9.99 -4.05
CA TRP A 23 -25.36 8.98 -3.16
C TRP A 23 -24.41 7.84 -2.83
N LEU A 24 -23.42 7.56 -3.71
CA LEU A 24 -22.50 6.44 -3.55
C LEU A 24 -21.23 6.83 -2.78
N SER A 25 -20.63 7.97 -3.09
CA SER A 25 -19.33 8.37 -2.54
C SER A 25 -19.21 9.87 -2.24
N ARG A 26 -20.30 10.59 -2.08
CA ARG A 26 -20.34 12.07 -1.98
C ARG A 26 -19.73 12.80 -3.19
N GLY A 27 -19.62 12.12 -4.33
CA GLY A 27 -19.12 12.71 -5.56
C GLY A 27 -17.64 13.13 -5.47
N VAL A 28 -17.34 14.36 -5.87
CA VAL A 28 -15.96 14.93 -5.85
C VAL A 28 -15.47 15.22 -4.42
N LYS A 29 -16.37 15.29 -3.45
CA LYS A 29 -16.03 15.58 -2.05
C LYS A 29 -15.35 14.38 -1.40
N ASN A 30 -14.32 14.64 -0.61
CA ASN A 30 -13.64 13.59 0.16
C ASN A 30 -14.59 13.01 1.22
N VAL A 31 -14.61 11.70 1.32
CA VAL A 31 -15.26 11.00 2.44
C VAL A 31 -14.24 10.87 3.55
N THR A 32 -14.42 11.67 4.61
CA THR A 32 -13.56 11.66 5.80
C THR A 32 -14.25 10.97 6.97
N GLY A 33 -13.49 10.57 7.99
CA GLY A 33 -14.02 9.95 9.19
C GLY A 33 -14.42 8.48 8.99
N LEU A 34 -13.75 7.79 8.07
CA LEU A 34 -13.95 6.35 7.90
C LEU A 34 -13.58 5.59 9.18
N PRO A 35 -14.38 4.60 9.60
CA PRO A 35 -14.05 3.78 10.75
C PRO A 35 -12.75 3.03 10.51
N ARG A 36 -11.82 3.12 11.46
CA ARG A 36 -10.53 2.43 11.40
C ARG A 36 -10.61 1.09 12.11
N PRO A 37 -10.02 0.01 11.55
CA PRO A 37 -9.94 -1.29 12.22
C PRO A 37 -8.94 -1.28 13.39
N VAL A 38 -8.15 -0.22 13.52
CA VAL A 38 -7.09 -0.03 14.51
C VAL A 38 -7.50 1.05 15.51
N PRO A 39 -7.12 0.97 16.79
CA PRO A 39 -7.43 1.99 17.78
C PRO A 39 -6.98 3.39 17.36
N TYR A 40 -7.74 4.41 17.73
CA TYR A 40 -7.33 5.80 17.51
C TYR A 40 -6.23 6.20 18.48
N GLU A 41 -5.27 6.98 18.01
CA GLU A 41 -4.16 7.49 18.81
C GLU A 41 -4.64 8.22 20.08
N ILE A 42 -5.71 9.01 19.98
CA ILE A 42 -6.31 9.76 21.10
C ILE A 42 -6.77 8.82 22.21
N ARG A 43 -7.42 7.70 21.86
CA ARG A 43 -7.88 6.72 22.86
C ARG A 43 -6.72 6.04 23.59
N LEU A 44 -5.59 5.84 22.90
CA LEU A 44 -4.39 5.27 23.52
C LEU A 44 -3.73 6.28 24.46
N GLN A 45 -3.71 7.55 24.07
CA GLN A 45 -3.17 8.64 24.90
C GLN A 45 -3.96 8.87 26.19
N GLU A 46 -5.24 8.55 26.21
CA GLU A 46 -6.12 8.65 27.38
C GLU A 46 -6.13 7.36 28.23
N SER A 47 -5.59 6.25 27.72
CA SER A 47 -5.65 4.96 28.41
C SER A 47 -4.52 4.79 29.44
N GLU A 48 -4.86 4.54 30.70
CA GLU A 48 -3.90 4.37 31.80
C GLU A 48 -2.89 3.24 31.49
N TRP A 49 -3.36 2.09 31.03
CA TRP A 49 -2.47 0.94 30.72
C TRP A 49 -1.39 1.29 29.68
N PHE A 50 -1.71 2.15 28.70
CA PHE A 50 -0.75 2.56 27.67
C PHE A 50 0.27 3.54 28.22
N ILE A 51 -0.18 4.49 29.04
CA ILE A 51 0.68 5.47 29.72
C ILE A 51 1.67 4.74 30.64
N ASP A 52 1.21 3.77 31.45
CA ASP A 52 2.04 2.97 32.33
C ASP A 52 3.12 2.18 31.57
N ILE A 53 2.77 1.60 30.42
CA ILE A 53 3.75 0.90 29.56
C ILE A 53 4.81 1.87 29.04
N ILE A 54 4.41 3.05 28.55
CA ILE A 54 5.36 4.05 28.06
C ILE A 54 6.26 4.56 29.20
N GLU A 55 5.71 4.78 30.37
CA GLU A 55 6.47 5.19 31.58
C GLU A 55 7.47 4.11 31.97
N TRP A 56 7.06 2.84 32.01
CA TRP A 56 7.93 1.70 32.31
C TRP A 56 9.07 1.57 31.30
N LEU A 57 8.77 1.64 30.00
CA LEU A 57 9.75 1.55 28.92
C LEU A 57 10.77 2.69 28.94
N ASN A 58 10.39 3.87 29.42
CA ASN A 58 11.22 5.05 29.44
C ASN A 58 11.63 5.49 30.86
N SER A 59 11.49 4.61 31.85
CA SER A 59 11.80 4.89 33.25
C SER A 59 13.19 5.47 33.45
N SER A 60 14.20 4.98 32.74
CA SER A 60 15.59 5.48 32.80
C SER A 60 15.73 6.92 32.27
N ARG A 61 14.95 7.31 31.27
CA ARG A 61 14.95 8.67 30.71
C ARG A 61 14.19 9.64 31.63
N LEU A 62 13.09 9.18 32.22
CA LEU A 62 12.26 9.94 33.11
C LEU A 62 12.94 10.18 34.45
N SER A 63 13.74 9.22 34.93
CA SER A 63 14.53 9.38 36.19
C SER A 63 15.70 10.35 36.06
N ALA A 64 16.17 10.63 34.87
CA ALA A 64 17.24 11.56 34.57
C ALA A 64 16.81 13.05 34.68
N ILE A 65 15.50 13.33 34.75
CA ILE A 65 14.96 14.68 34.80
C ILE A 65 14.56 15.01 36.26
N GLU A 66 15.16 16.02 36.82
CA GLU A 66 14.91 16.44 38.21
C GLU A 66 13.62 17.24 38.38
N THR A 67 13.17 17.98 37.35
CA THR A 67 12.00 18.85 37.42
C THR A 67 10.71 18.11 37.09
N LEU A 68 9.68 18.24 37.95
CA LEU A 68 8.37 17.60 37.76
C LEU A 68 7.69 18.05 36.47
N SER A 69 7.77 19.33 36.11
CA SER A 69 7.24 19.83 34.82
C SER A 69 7.93 19.21 33.60
N GLY A 70 9.26 19.10 33.66
CA GLY A 70 10.03 18.45 32.58
C GLY A 70 9.72 16.96 32.41
N LYS A 71 9.42 16.24 33.52
CA LYS A 71 8.96 14.85 33.44
C LYS A 71 7.61 14.72 32.75
N GLN A 72 6.65 15.57 33.10
CA GLN A 72 5.33 15.56 32.50
C GLN A 72 5.37 15.92 31.02
N ASP A 73 6.14 16.93 30.63
CA ASP A 73 6.31 17.31 29.21
C ASP A 73 6.95 16.21 28.40
N LEU A 74 8.00 15.56 28.94
CA LEU A 74 8.63 14.42 28.25
C LEU A 74 7.69 13.23 28.17
N LEU A 75 6.95 12.90 29.24
CA LEU A 75 5.99 11.80 29.24
C LEU A 75 4.90 12.03 28.20
N ASN A 76 4.31 13.21 28.15
CA ASN A 76 3.30 13.57 27.15
C ASN A 76 3.83 13.41 25.73
N LYS A 77 5.05 13.87 25.45
CA LYS A 77 5.69 13.71 24.16
C LYS A 77 5.90 12.24 23.81
N LEU A 78 6.40 11.44 24.75
CA LEU A 78 6.63 10.00 24.56
C LEU A 78 5.31 9.23 24.35
N VAL A 79 4.25 9.61 25.03
CA VAL A 79 2.91 9.00 24.84
C VAL A 79 2.35 9.32 23.45
N ILE A 80 2.52 10.55 22.96
CA ILE A 80 2.10 10.94 21.60
C ILE A 80 2.91 10.18 20.54
N GLU A 81 4.23 10.15 20.65
CA GLU A 81 5.11 9.42 19.73
C GLU A 81 4.83 7.90 19.79
N GLY A 82 4.71 7.36 21.01
CA GLY A 82 4.42 5.94 21.24
C GLY A 82 3.07 5.51 20.68
N SER A 83 2.02 6.32 20.85
CA SER A 83 0.69 6.03 20.27
C SER A 83 0.72 5.98 18.75
N SER A 84 1.45 6.89 18.10
CA SER A 84 1.63 6.89 16.65
C SER A 84 2.39 5.64 16.17
N ILE A 85 3.46 5.25 16.87
CA ILE A 85 4.24 4.04 16.55
C ILE A 85 3.38 2.80 16.73
N TYR A 86 2.64 2.70 17.84
CA TYR A 86 1.76 1.57 18.12
C TYR A 86 0.69 1.37 17.03
N VAL A 87 0.01 2.44 16.63
CA VAL A 87 -0.99 2.40 15.56
C VAL A 87 -0.37 1.97 14.23
N LYS A 88 0.81 2.49 13.87
CA LYS A 88 1.54 2.06 12.67
C LYS A 88 1.91 0.58 12.72
N LEU A 89 2.34 0.07 13.88
CA LEU A 89 2.64 -1.36 14.05
C LEU A 89 1.38 -2.23 13.93
N CYS A 90 0.24 -1.79 14.46
CA CYS A 90 -1.03 -2.48 14.28
C CYS A 90 -1.44 -2.55 12.80
N TYR A 91 -1.31 -1.45 12.05
CA TYR A 91 -1.55 -1.47 10.60
C TYR A 91 -0.56 -2.37 9.85
N ALA A 92 0.73 -2.30 10.19
CA ALA A 92 1.74 -3.19 9.61
C ALA A 92 1.40 -4.67 9.88
N GLY A 93 1.02 -5.02 11.10
CA GLY A 93 0.59 -6.36 11.47
C GLY A 93 -0.64 -6.83 10.68
N LEU A 94 -1.63 -5.95 10.54
CA LEU A 94 -2.83 -6.23 9.74
C LEU A 94 -2.46 -6.46 8.26
N PHE A 95 -1.66 -5.59 7.67
CA PHE A 95 -1.27 -5.69 6.26
C PHE A 95 -0.41 -6.92 5.99
N ILE A 96 0.53 -7.23 6.87
CA ILE A 96 1.35 -8.44 6.78
C ILE A 96 0.46 -9.69 6.90
N SER A 97 -0.50 -9.71 7.81
CA SER A 97 -1.40 -10.87 7.97
C SER A 97 -2.24 -11.11 6.71
N VAL A 98 -2.81 -10.06 6.12
CA VAL A 98 -3.56 -10.17 4.86
C VAL A 98 -2.64 -10.62 3.72
N LEU A 99 -1.43 -10.06 3.60
CA LEU A 99 -0.45 -10.47 2.60
C LEU A 99 -0.08 -11.94 2.71
N VAL A 100 0.17 -12.42 3.93
CA VAL A 100 0.49 -13.82 4.20
C VAL A 100 -0.68 -14.75 3.82
N ILE A 101 -1.91 -14.39 4.20
CA ILE A 101 -3.11 -15.14 3.83
C ILE A 101 -3.25 -15.20 2.31
N LEU A 102 -3.16 -14.07 1.62
CA LEU A 102 -3.26 -14.00 0.15
C LEU A 102 -2.15 -14.79 -0.53
N PHE A 103 -0.93 -14.73 0.01
CA PHE A 103 0.19 -15.52 -0.48
C PHE A 103 -0.08 -17.01 -0.41
N PHE A 104 -0.53 -17.51 0.73
CA PHE A 104 -0.86 -18.94 0.89
C PHE A 104 -2.04 -19.36 0.00
N LEU A 105 -3.09 -18.54 -0.09
CA LEU A 105 -4.22 -18.79 -0.97
C LEU A 105 -3.80 -18.86 -2.45
N SER A 106 -2.94 -17.95 -2.89
CA SER A 106 -2.41 -17.95 -4.26
C SER A 106 -1.55 -19.18 -4.54
N GLN A 107 -0.72 -19.60 -3.58
CA GLN A 107 0.08 -20.85 -3.71
C GLN A 107 -0.81 -22.09 -3.81
N LEU A 108 -1.85 -22.18 -2.98
CA LEU A 108 -2.82 -23.26 -3.05
C LEU A 108 -3.56 -23.27 -4.39
N ALA A 109 -4.00 -22.10 -4.86
CA ALA A 109 -4.68 -21.96 -6.15
C ALA A 109 -3.78 -22.40 -7.32
N LEU A 110 -2.52 -21.94 -7.35
CA LEU A 110 -1.56 -22.32 -8.40
C LEU A 110 -1.18 -23.80 -8.39
N ASN A 111 -1.17 -24.44 -7.25
CA ASN A 111 -0.87 -25.88 -7.13
C ASN A 111 -2.09 -26.78 -7.37
N SER A 112 -3.29 -26.19 -7.43
CA SER A 112 -4.55 -26.91 -7.69
C SER A 112 -4.70 -27.36 -9.16
N PRO A 113 -5.68 -28.22 -9.50
CA PRO A 113 -6.03 -28.53 -10.88
C PRO A 113 -6.37 -27.27 -11.71
N TRP A 114 -7.00 -26.28 -11.07
CA TRP A 114 -7.32 -25.01 -11.70
C TRP A 114 -6.06 -24.22 -12.12
N GLY A 115 -5.07 -24.12 -11.23
CA GLY A 115 -3.80 -23.47 -11.57
C GLY A 115 -3.00 -24.18 -12.67
N ARG A 116 -3.07 -25.52 -12.73
CA ARG A 116 -2.45 -26.29 -13.83
C ARG A 116 -3.13 -25.99 -15.16
N MET A 117 -4.46 -25.88 -15.17
CA MET A 117 -5.22 -25.52 -16.36
C MET A 117 -4.89 -24.10 -16.83
N LEU A 118 -4.78 -23.12 -15.91
CA LEU A 118 -4.39 -21.75 -16.28
C LEU A 118 -2.99 -21.70 -16.90
N ARG A 119 -2.05 -22.48 -16.39
CA ARG A 119 -0.71 -22.58 -17.00
C ARG A 119 -0.77 -23.18 -18.40
N ALA A 120 -1.56 -24.22 -18.61
CA ALA A 120 -1.75 -24.80 -19.95
C ALA A 120 -2.37 -23.80 -20.94
N ILE A 121 -3.34 -23.00 -20.51
CA ILE A 121 -3.92 -21.91 -21.34
C ILE A 121 -2.87 -20.86 -21.66
N ARG A 122 -2.09 -20.42 -20.68
CA ARG A 122 -1.01 -19.46 -20.87
C ARG A 122 0.05 -19.95 -21.86
N ASP A 123 0.40 -21.22 -21.80
CA ASP A 123 1.46 -21.78 -22.63
C ASP A 123 0.98 -22.02 -24.08
N ASN A 124 -0.26 -22.47 -24.26
CA ASN A 124 -0.86 -22.59 -25.60
C ASN A 124 -2.40 -22.58 -25.56
N GLU A 125 -2.97 -21.42 -25.82
CA GLU A 125 -4.42 -21.18 -25.80
C GLU A 125 -5.18 -22.03 -26.83
N VAL A 126 -4.61 -22.18 -28.06
CA VAL A 126 -5.22 -22.95 -29.12
C VAL A 126 -5.30 -24.43 -28.76
N ALA A 127 -4.22 -24.99 -28.24
CA ALA A 127 -4.19 -26.37 -27.79
C ALA A 127 -5.17 -26.63 -26.64
N ALA A 128 -5.25 -25.72 -25.66
CA ALA A 128 -6.20 -25.82 -24.56
C ALA A 128 -7.65 -25.76 -25.03
N SER A 129 -7.96 -24.92 -26.05
CA SER A 129 -9.27 -24.86 -26.69
C SER A 129 -9.61 -26.16 -27.38
N ALA A 130 -8.67 -26.73 -28.15
CA ALA A 130 -8.84 -28.01 -28.84
C ALA A 130 -9.12 -29.16 -27.86
N MET A 131 -8.61 -29.08 -26.65
CA MET A 131 -8.90 -30.02 -25.53
C MET A 131 -10.25 -29.75 -24.83
N GLY A 132 -11.10 -28.88 -25.38
CA GLY A 132 -12.44 -28.58 -24.88
C GLY A 132 -12.47 -27.69 -23.63
N LYS A 133 -11.41 -26.94 -23.35
CA LYS A 133 -11.40 -26.02 -22.24
C LYS A 133 -12.09 -24.69 -22.56
N ASN A 134 -12.93 -24.19 -21.65
CA ASN A 134 -13.56 -22.88 -21.80
C ASN A 134 -12.59 -21.77 -21.39
N ILE A 135 -11.82 -21.26 -22.35
CA ILE A 135 -10.79 -20.25 -22.15
C ILE A 135 -11.37 -18.93 -21.66
N VAL A 136 -12.45 -18.46 -22.29
CA VAL A 136 -13.10 -17.20 -21.94
C VAL A 136 -13.61 -17.23 -20.49
N GLY A 137 -14.24 -18.34 -20.08
CA GLY A 137 -14.70 -18.52 -18.71
C GLY A 137 -13.56 -18.52 -17.69
N GLN A 138 -12.40 -19.09 -18.04
CA GLN A 138 -11.22 -19.11 -17.17
C GLN A 138 -10.58 -17.71 -17.06
N HIS A 139 -10.45 -16.98 -18.15
CA HIS A 139 -9.96 -15.60 -18.10
C HIS A 139 -10.87 -14.71 -17.27
N LEU A 140 -12.20 -14.87 -17.37
CA LEU A 140 -13.16 -14.14 -16.56
C LEU A 140 -13.02 -14.46 -15.06
N GLN A 141 -12.85 -15.73 -14.71
CA GLN A 141 -12.62 -16.15 -13.31
C GLN A 141 -11.36 -15.50 -12.73
N VAL A 142 -10.24 -15.54 -13.47
CA VAL A 142 -8.99 -14.91 -13.05
C VAL A 142 -9.16 -13.40 -12.89
N PHE A 143 -9.87 -12.75 -13.80
CA PHE A 143 -10.13 -11.32 -13.73
C PHE A 143 -10.98 -10.94 -12.51
N ILE A 144 -12.06 -11.69 -12.25
CA ILE A 144 -12.93 -11.44 -11.07
C ILE A 144 -12.14 -11.64 -9.77
N LEU A 145 -11.38 -12.75 -9.65
CA LEU A 145 -10.58 -13.02 -8.45
C LEU A 145 -9.48 -11.97 -8.24
N GLY A 146 -8.78 -11.59 -9.30
CA GLY A 146 -7.76 -10.55 -9.26
C GLY A 146 -8.34 -9.20 -8.83
N SER A 147 -9.47 -8.80 -9.42
CA SER A 147 -10.16 -7.56 -9.07
C SER A 147 -10.63 -7.55 -7.62
N ALA A 148 -11.11 -8.69 -7.09
CA ALA A 148 -11.51 -8.81 -5.69
C ALA A 148 -10.32 -8.61 -4.74
N ILE A 149 -9.16 -9.19 -5.04
CA ILE A 149 -7.93 -9.02 -4.24
C ILE A 149 -7.45 -7.57 -4.27
N ILE A 150 -7.48 -6.93 -5.44
CA ILE A 150 -7.14 -5.50 -5.59
C ILE A 150 -8.12 -4.62 -4.80
N GLY A 151 -9.42 -4.99 -4.79
CA GLY A 151 -10.42 -4.31 -3.97
C GLY A 151 -10.10 -4.35 -2.47
N ILE A 152 -9.63 -5.49 -1.95
CA ILE A 152 -9.17 -5.61 -0.56
C ILE A 152 -7.98 -4.68 -0.31
N ALA A 153 -6.99 -4.66 -1.20
CA ALA A 153 -5.83 -3.77 -1.08
C ALA A 153 -6.25 -2.29 -1.10
N GLY A 154 -7.20 -1.91 -1.96
CA GLY A 154 -7.78 -0.57 -2.00
C GLY A 154 -8.49 -0.18 -0.71
N ALA A 155 -9.29 -1.09 -0.12
CA ALA A 155 -9.94 -0.87 1.17
C ALA A 155 -8.90 -0.68 2.30
N MET A 156 -7.82 -1.45 2.30
CA MET A 156 -6.72 -1.30 3.27
C MET A 156 -6.03 0.07 3.13
N LEU A 157 -5.79 0.53 1.91
CA LEU A 157 -5.20 1.84 1.66
C LEU A 157 -6.10 2.97 2.13
N THR A 158 -7.41 2.92 1.85
CA THR A 158 -8.36 3.94 2.31
C THR A 158 -8.49 3.98 3.83
N THR A 159 -8.41 2.85 4.52
CA THR A 159 -8.43 2.82 6.00
C THR A 159 -7.15 3.38 6.60
N LEU A 160 -6.00 3.19 5.95
CA LEU A 160 -4.72 3.77 6.36
C LEU A 160 -4.74 5.29 6.21
N ASP A 161 -5.21 5.80 5.07
CA ASP A 161 -5.32 7.24 4.78
C ASP A 161 -6.42 7.91 5.63
N GLY A 162 -7.38 7.13 6.15
CA GLY A 162 -8.51 7.61 6.93
C GLY A 162 -9.52 8.45 6.14
N GLN A 163 -9.34 8.51 4.82
CA GLN A 163 -10.20 9.23 3.88
C GLN A 163 -10.26 8.52 2.54
N PHE A 164 -11.37 8.69 1.85
CA PHE A 164 -11.55 8.22 0.49
C PHE A 164 -11.71 9.42 -0.46
N THR A 165 -10.80 9.54 -1.41
CA THR A 165 -10.79 10.61 -2.41
C THR A 165 -10.72 9.97 -3.80
N PRO A 166 -11.83 9.92 -4.56
CA PRO A 166 -11.85 9.26 -5.87
C PRO A 166 -10.83 9.83 -6.87
N GLY A 167 -10.49 11.12 -6.72
CA GLY A 167 -9.52 11.80 -7.60
C GLY A 167 -8.05 11.43 -7.37
N THR A 168 -7.72 10.85 -6.23
CA THR A 168 -6.34 10.47 -5.88
C THR A 168 -5.90 9.21 -6.63
N TYR A 169 -6.85 8.33 -6.94
CA TYR A 169 -6.56 7.05 -7.60
C TYR A 169 -6.53 7.25 -9.12
N GLN A 170 -5.33 7.36 -9.67
CA GLN A 170 -5.11 7.45 -11.13
C GLN A 170 -4.78 6.06 -11.67
N PRO A 171 -5.69 5.39 -12.42
CA PRO A 171 -5.51 4.01 -12.86
C PRO A 171 -4.22 3.79 -13.63
N LEU A 172 -3.91 4.68 -14.56
CA LEU A 172 -2.73 4.57 -15.41
C LEU A 172 -1.43 4.56 -14.60
N ARG A 173 -1.29 5.48 -13.63
CA ARG A 173 -0.09 5.59 -12.79
C ARG A 173 0.10 4.35 -11.92
N PHE A 174 -0.95 3.93 -11.20
CA PHE A 174 -0.87 2.77 -10.31
C PHE A 174 -0.66 1.47 -11.08
N THR A 175 -1.33 1.28 -12.21
CA THR A 175 -1.15 0.10 -13.06
C THR A 175 0.28 -0.01 -13.57
N PHE A 176 0.86 1.10 -14.02
CA PHE A 176 2.23 1.12 -14.53
C PHE A 176 3.26 0.76 -13.44
N ILE A 177 3.13 1.34 -12.23
CA ILE A 177 4.01 1.02 -11.11
C ILE A 177 3.90 -0.47 -10.72
N ILE A 178 2.68 -1.02 -10.67
CA ILE A 178 2.47 -2.44 -10.35
C ILE A 178 3.10 -3.34 -11.43
N TRP A 179 3.01 -2.99 -12.71
CA TRP A 179 3.69 -3.74 -13.77
C TRP A 179 5.20 -3.75 -13.59
N VAL A 180 5.80 -2.61 -13.29
CA VAL A 180 7.24 -2.52 -13.01
C VAL A 180 7.61 -3.40 -11.82
N MET A 181 6.84 -3.38 -10.73
CA MET A 181 7.05 -4.23 -9.56
C MET A 181 7.04 -5.72 -9.91
N VAL A 182 6.06 -6.16 -10.71
CA VAL A 182 5.94 -7.57 -11.12
C VAL A 182 7.04 -7.98 -12.09
N ILE A 183 7.43 -7.11 -13.03
CA ILE A 183 8.49 -7.39 -14.00
C ILE A 183 9.84 -7.51 -13.28
N VAL A 184 10.17 -6.56 -12.42
CA VAL A 184 11.43 -6.55 -11.66
C VAL A 184 11.50 -7.73 -10.69
N GLY A 185 10.38 -8.08 -10.06
CA GLY A 185 10.30 -9.23 -9.16
C GLY A 185 10.32 -10.59 -9.86
N GLY A 186 10.09 -10.61 -11.17
CA GLY A 186 9.99 -11.83 -11.98
C GLY A 186 8.54 -12.30 -12.14
N SER A 187 8.00 -12.14 -13.35
CA SER A 187 6.63 -12.55 -13.70
C SER A 187 6.47 -14.07 -13.54
N GLY A 188 5.38 -14.47 -12.89
CA GLY A 188 5.05 -15.88 -12.66
C GLY A 188 5.61 -16.48 -11.36
N ASN A 189 6.28 -15.69 -10.54
CA ASN A 189 6.73 -16.10 -9.22
C ASN A 189 6.11 -15.21 -8.13
N ASN A 190 5.30 -15.82 -7.24
CA ASN A 190 4.61 -15.08 -6.17
C ASN A 190 5.58 -14.41 -5.18
N LEU A 191 6.67 -15.10 -4.81
CA LEU A 191 7.72 -14.51 -3.95
C LEU A 191 8.44 -13.36 -4.66
N GLY A 192 8.72 -13.53 -5.95
CA GLY A 192 9.31 -12.48 -6.78
C GLY A 192 8.43 -11.24 -6.82
N SER A 193 7.14 -11.38 -7.00
CA SER A 193 6.19 -10.24 -7.02
C SER A 193 6.18 -9.48 -5.70
N ILE A 194 6.25 -10.17 -4.56
CA ILE A 194 6.36 -9.52 -3.23
C ILE A 194 7.67 -8.77 -3.11
N PHE A 195 8.79 -9.42 -3.48
CA PHE A 195 10.11 -8.78 -3.45
C PHE A 195 10.16 -7.54 -4.36
N GLY A 196 9.65 -7.66 -5.59
CA GLY A 196 9.57 -6.53 -6.53
C GLY A 196 8.76 -5.36 -6.01
N GLY A 197 7.64 -5.64 -5.31
CA GLY A 197 6.83 -4.62 -4.65
C GLY A 197 7.62 -3.85 -3.60
N PHE A 198 8.27 -4.55 -2.67
CA PHE A 198 9.11 -3.93 -1.64
C PHE A 198 10.32 -3.21 -2.23
N PHE A 199 10.99 -3.81 -3.22
CA PHE A 199 12.17 -3.24 -3.84
C PHE A 199 11.87 -1.93 -4.58
N ILE A 200 10.83 -1.90 -5.42
CA ILE A 200 10.46 -0.69 -6.16
C ILE A 200 9.96 0.40 -5.21
N TRP A 201 9.19 0.03 -4.17
CA TRP A 201 8.74 0.99 -3.17
C TRP A 201 9.89 1.58 -2.36
N PHE A 202 10.86 0.75 -1.97
CA PHE A 202 12.10 1.20 -1.34
C PHE A 202 12.87 2.15 -2.24
N MET A 203 13.10 1.78 -3.50
CA MET A 203 13.76 2.64 -4.48
C MET A 203 13.03 3.97 -4.69
N TRP A 204 11.70 3.95 -4.66
CA TRP A 204 10.89 5.17 -4.77
C TRP A 204 11.09 6.11 -3.60
N ILE A 205 11.13 5.60 -2.37
CA ILE A 205 11.36 6.40 -1.16
C ILE A 205 12.79 6.93 -1.13
N GLU A 206 13.77 6.11 -1.46
CA GLU A 206 15.18 6.48 -1.43
C GLU A 206 15.62 7.33 -2.64
N ALA A 207 14.81 7.44 -3.69
CA ALA A 207 15.15 8.23 -4.87
C ALA A 207 15.39 9.71 -4.54
N GLU A 208 14.59 10.28 -3.63
CA GLU A 208 14.73 11.68 -3.22
C GLU A 208 16.03 11.93 -2.44
N PRO A 209 16.33 11.24 -1.31
CA PRO A 209 17.58 11.45 -0.59
C PRO A 209 18.83 11.12 -1.43
N ILE A 210 18.77 10.10 -2.29
CA ILE A 210 19.88 9.75 -3.19
C ILE A 210 20.10 10.88 -4.22
N SER A 211 19.02 11.41 -4.80
CA SER A 211 19.14 12.51 -5.78
C SER A 211 19.73 13.77 -5.14
N ILE A 212 19.30 14.11 -3.92
CA ILE A 212 19.85 15.25 -3.17
C ILE A 212 21.33 15.02 -2.85
N ALA A 213 21.71 13.82 -2.39
CA ALA A 213 23.10 13.48 -2.12
C ALA A 213 23.96 13.54 -3.38
N PHE A 214 23.46 13.04 -4.51
CA PHE A 214 24.14 13.09 -5.79
C PHE A 214 24.33 14.53 -6.28
N ILE A 215 23.27 15.35 -6.21
CA ILE A 215 23.33 16.76 -6.59
C ILE A 215 24.32 17.52 -5.70
N SER A 216 24.32 17.28 -4.39
CA SER A 216 25.26 17.91 -3.46
C SER A 216 26.70 17.52 -3.75
N LEU A 217 26.96 16.29 -4.17
CA LEU A 217 28.29 15.80 -4.52
C LEU A 217 28.78 16.40 -5.85
N VAL A 218 27.91 16.54 -6.84
CA VAL A 218 28.23 17.16 -8.13
C VAL A 218 28.38 18.66 -8.01
N THR A 219 27.60 19.30 -7.12
CA THR A 219 27.59 20.76 -6.95
C THR A 219 28.56 21.25 -5.88
N SER A 220 29.26 20.34 -5.17
CA SER A 220 30.26 20.70 -4.15
C SER A 220 31.45 21.53 -4.69
N GLY A 221 31.50 21.74 -6.01
CA GLY A 221 32.47 22.61 -6.68
C GLY A 221 31.86 23.85 -7.36
N MET A 222 30.55 24.05 -7.31
CA MET A 222 29.86 25.14 -7.96
C MET A 222 28.88 25.80 -7.00
N ASP A 223 29.09 27.07 -6.71
CA ASP A 223 28.22 27.91 -5.88
C ASP A 223 26.96 28.28 -6.67
N TYR A 224 26.04 27.30 -6.82
CA TYR A 224 24.71 27.56 -7.37
C TYR A 224 23.72 27.70 -6.21
N GLY A 225 23.28 28.94 -6.01
CA GLY A 225 22.26 29.26 -5.02
C GLY A 225 20.97 28.45 -5.18
N ASP A 226 20.20 28.38 -4.12
CA ASP A 226 18.96 27.63 -3.84
C ASP A 226 17.86 27.39 -4.91
N PRO A 227 17.83 28.01 -6.12
CA PRO A 227 16.71 27.83 -7.05
C PRO A 227 16.64 26.45 -7.70
N ILE A 228 17.73 25.67 -7.75
CA ILE A 228 17.71 24.34 -8.38
C ILE A 228 17.07 23.29 -7.47
N ARG A 229 17.11 23.48 -6.15
CA ARG A 229 16.46 22.59 -5.17
C ARG A 229 14.93 22.56 -5.27
N MET A 230 14.31 23.66 -5.70
CA MET A 230 12.84 23.78 -5.74
C MET A 230 12.17 23.22 -7.00
N HIS A 231 12.92 22.89 -8.05
CA HIS A 231 12.35 22.37 -9.30
C HIS A 231 12.49 20.85 -9.50
N LEU A 232 13.13 20.14 -8.55
CA LEU A 232 13.34 18.67 -8.61
C LEU A 232 12.53 17.90 -7.56
N ILE A 233 11.68 18.56 -6.78
CA ILE A 233 10.63 18.01 -5.94
C ILE A 233 9.30 18.15 -6.69
#